data_9bca7badb14b0535e59428ea7ef28be6
#
_entry.id   9bca7badb14b0535e59428ea7ef28be6
#
_cell.length_a   1.000
_cell.length_b   1.000
_cell.length_c   1.000
_cell.angle_alpha   90.00
_cell.angle_beta   90.00
_cell.angle_gamma   90.00
#
_symmetry.space_group_name_H-M   'P 1'
#
loop_
_entity.id
_entity.type
_entity.pdbx_description
1 polymer ?
#
loop_
_entity_poly.entity_id
_entity_poly.type
_entity_poly.pdbx_seq_one_letter_code
_entity_poly.pdbx_strand_id
1 'polypeptide(L)'
;NGCTIFQQVTIGSNTMRGSKKCGAPVIGERVYIGAGAKIIGGITIGNDVRIGANCIVTEDIPANSTVVMDKPRIITYDEPRDNTFVEWDKYKASLK
;
A
#
# COMPACT_ATOMS: atom_id res chain seq x y z
N ASN A 1 -12.23 -16.69 -5.71
CA ASN A 1 -12.22 -17.22 -7.07
C ASN A 1 -12.45 -16.12 -8.08
N GLY A 2 -11.80 -16.23 -9.22
CA GLY A 2 -11.90 -15.20 -10.25
C GLY A 2 -11.14 -13.93 -9.92
N CYS A 3 -10.25 -13.98 -8.95
CA CYS A 3 -9.46 -12.81 -8.58
C CYS A 3 -8.29 -12.62 -9.53
N THR A 4 -7.95 -11.35 -9.79
CA THR A 4 -6.78 -10.97 -10.58
C THR A 4 -5.81 -10.25 -9.68
N ILE A 5 -4.61 -10.79 -9.55
CA ILE A 5 -3.59 -10.23 -8.66
C ILE A 5 -2.33 -9.97 -9.48
N PHE A 6 -1.91 -8.73 -9.56
CA PHE A 6 -0.72 -8.36 -10.30
C PHE A 6 0.54 -8.54 -9.44
N GLN A 7 1.70 -8.25 -10.03
CA GLN A 7 2.97 -8.46 -9.37
C GLN A 7 3.19 -7.52 -8.19
N GLN A 8 4.04 -7.94 -7.26
CA GLN A 8 4.46 -7.17 -6.08
C GLN A 8 3.30 -6.80 -5.14
N VAL A 9 2.20 -7.54 -5.22
CA VAL A 9 1.11 -7.38 -4.27
C VAL A 9 1.50 -8.06 -2.95
N THR A 10 1.22 -7.39 -1.84
CA THR A 10 1.42 -7.94 -0.51
C THR A 10 0.07 -8.13 0.16
N ILE A 11 -0.20 -9.36 0.58
CA ILE A 11 -1.38 -9.69 1.37
C ILE A 11 -0.85 -10.25 2.68
N GLY A 12 -0.92 -9.46 3.74
CA GLY A 12 -0.24 -9.77 4.98
C GLY A 12 -1.13 -9.72 6.20
N SER A 13 -0.74 -10.48 7.21
CA SER A 13 -1.42 -10.51 8.48
C SER A 13 -0.95 -9.38 9.38
N ASN A 14 -1.83 -8.92 10.25
CA ASN A 14 -1.48 -8.08 11.37
C ASN A 14 -1.51 -8.94 12.62
N THR A 15 -0.36 -9.15 13.23
CA THR A 15 -0.24 -9.97 14.42
C THR A 15 -0.05 -9.15 15.70
N MET A 16 -0.19 -7.84 15.60
CA MET A 16 -0.01 -6.97 16.75
C MET A 16 -1.14 -7.18 17.76
N ARG A 17 -0.74 -7.59 18.97
CA ARG A 17 -1.69 -7.86 20.04
C ARG A 17 -2.41 -6.56 20.43
N GLY A 18 -3.73 -6.65 20.60
CA GLY A 18 -4.56 -5.50 20.94
C GLY A 18 -5.05 -4.69 19.76
N SER A 19 -4.59 -5.01 18.54
CA SER A 19 -5.10 -4.36 17.34
C SER A 19 -6.50 -4.88 17.00
N LYS A 20 -7.38 -3.97 16.60
CA LYS A 20 -8.72 -4.34 16.15
C LYS A 20 -8.69 -5.05 14.79
N LYS A 21 -7.62 -4.87 14.03
CA LYS A 21 -7.46 -5.47 12.70
C LYS A 21 -6.44 -6.61 12.72
N CYS A 22 -6.35 -7.30 13.85
CA CYS A 22 -5.47 -8.47 13.98
C CYS A 22 -5.99 -9.61 13.11
N GLY A 23 -5.07 -10.33 12.46
CA GLY A 23 -5.39 -11.46 11.62
C GLY A 23 -5.01 -11.27 10.18
N ALA A 24 -5.48 -12.16 9.32
CA ALA A 24 -5.21 -12.15 7.88
C ALA A 24 -6.42 -11.61 7.11
N PRO A 25 -6.21 -11.01 5.96
CA PRO A 25 -7.32 -10.54 5.13
C PRO A 25 -8.17 -11.68 4.59
N VAL A 26 -9.47 -11.41 4.48
CA VAL A 26 -10.41 -12.27 3.75
C VAL A 26 -10.80 -11.54 2.47
N ILE A 27 -10.56 -12.18 1.33
CA ILE A 27 -10.77 -11.58 0.02
C ILE A 27 -11.94 -12.29 -0.66
N GLY A 28 -12.92 -11.52 -1.08
CA GLY A 28 -14.09 -12.04 -1.76
C GLY A 28 -13.80 -12.51 -3.17
N GLU A 29 -14.84 -12.68 -3.97
CA GLU A 29 -14.73 -13.16 -5.35
C GLU A 29 -14.60 -12.00 -6.32
N ARG A 30 -13.95 -12.27 -7.45
CA ARG A 30 -13.79 -11.32 -8.56
C ARG A 30 -13.18 -9.99 -8.11
N VAL A 31 -12.17 -10.08 -7.24
CA VAL A 31 -11.44 -8.90 -6.77
C VAL A 31 -10.24 -8.67 -7.68
N TYR A 32 -10.05 -7.41 -8.09
CA TYR A 32 -8.91 -7.00 -8.89
C TYR A 32 -7.93 -6.24 -8.00
N ILE A 33 -6.68 -6.72 -7.94
CA ILE A 33 -5.66 -6.09 -7.10
C ILE A 33 -4.52 -5.64 -7.98
N GLY A 34 -4.36 -4.33 -8.10
CA GLY A 34 -3.33 -3.73 -8.96
C GLY A 34 -1.92 -3.94 -8.43
N ALA A 35 -0.95 -3.75 -9.32
CA ALA A 35 0.46 -4.00 -9.01
C ALA A 35 0.93 -3.17 -7.82
N GLY A 36 1.70 -3.77 -6.94
CA GLY A 36 2.29 -3.11 -5.79
C GLY A 36 1.33 -2.80 -4.65
N ALA A 37 0.04 -3.15 -4.77
CA ALA A 37 -0.92 -2.90 -3.70
C ALA A 37 -0.60 -3.73 -2.46
N LYS A 38 -0.96 -3.22 -1.29
CA LYS A 38 -0.72 -3.89 -0.01
C LYS A 38 -2.02 -3.98 0.76
N ILE A 39 -2.40 -5.20 1.13
CA ILE A 39 -3.62 -5.48 1.90
C ILE A 39 -3.19 -6.13 3.19
N ILE A 40 -3.39 -5.46 4.31
CA ILE A 40 -2.79 -5.87 5.57
C ILE A 40 -3.82 -5.85 6.69
N GLY A 41 -3.82 -6.93 7.48
CA GLY A 41 -4.63 -7.04 8.67
C GLY A 41 -5.86 -7.90 8.51
N GLY A 42 -6.57 -8.09 9.60
CA GLY A 42 -7.79 -8.89 9.64
C GLY A 42 -8.98 -8.14 9.07
N ILE A 43 -8.90 -7.80 7.80
CA ILE A 43 -9.93 -7.02 7.10
C ILE A 43 -10.65 -7.89 6.08
N THR A 44 -11.80 -7.45 5.65
CA THR A 44 -12.61 -8.16 4.64
C THR A 44 -12.75 -7.30 3.41
N ILE A 45 -12.35 -7.85 2.27
CA ILE A 45 -12.55 -7.24 0.96
C ILE A 45 -13.77 -7.90 0.33
N GLY A 46 -14.80 -7.14 0.04
CA GLY A 46 -16.04 -7.66 -0.55
C GLY A 46 -15.85 -8.15 -1.97
N ASN A 47 -16.92 -8.70 -2.53
CA ASN A 47 -16.89 -9.18 -3.92
C ASN A 47 -16.86 -8.01 -4.90
N ASP A 48 -16.28 -8.24 -6.07
CA ASP A 48 -16.28 -7.26 -7.17
C ASP A 48 -15.63 -5.92 -6.77
N VAL A 49 -14.57 -6.01 -5.99
CA VAL A 49 -13.79 -4.84 -5.56
C VAL A 49 -12.59 -4.68 -6.48
N ARG A 50 -12.28 -3.45 -6.84
CA ARG A 50 -11.07 -3.13 -7.59
C ARG A 50 -10.16 -2.28 -6.73
N ILE A 51 -8.92 -2.73 -6.57
CA ILE A 51 -7.90 -2.00 -5.80
C ILE A 51 -6.83 -1.54 -6.77
N GLY A 52 -6.63 -0.23 -6.87
CA GLY A 52 -5.65 0.35 -7.77
C GLY A 52 -4.22 0.04 -7.38
N ALA A 53 -3.30 0.28 -8.33
CA ALA A 53 -1.88 0.02 -8.11
C ALA A 53 -1.34 0.85 -6.93
N ASN A 54 -0.47 0.24 -6.15
CA ASN A 54 0.23 0.85 -5.01
C ASN A 54 -0.68 1.33 -3.87
N CYS A 55 -1.95 0.95 -3.88
CA CYS A 55 -2.85 1.29 -2.77
C CYS A 55 -2.49 0.50 -1.51
N ILE A 56 -2.63 1.14 -0.37
CA ILE A 56 -2.44 0.48 0.92
C ILE A 56 -3.80 0.37 1.58
N VAL A 57 -4.26 -0.87 1.81
CA VAL A 57 -5.59 -1.15 2.36
C VAL A 57 -5.43 -1.76 3.73
N THR A 58 -5.95 -1.08 4.73
CA THR A 58 -5.89 -1.51 6.14
C THR A 58 -7.26 -1.53 6.80
N GLU A 59 -8.32 -1.38 6.02
CA GLU A 59 -9.69 -1.39 6.54
C GLU A 59 -10.61 -2.16 5.60
N ASP A 60 -11.78 -2.53 6.10
CA ASP A 60 -12.74 -3.30 5.33
C ASP A 60 -13.22 -2.51 4.11
N ILE A 61 -13.37 -3.20 2.99
CA ILE A 61 -13.85 -2.62 1.74
C ILE A 61 -15.17 -3.28 1.38
N PRO A 62 -16.26 -2.53 1.26
CA PRO A 62 -17.54 -3.11 0.86
C PRO A 62 -17.52 -3.59 -0.58
N ALA A 63 -18.43 -4.51 -0.90
CA ALA A 63 -18.56 -5.03 -2.26
C ALA A 63 -18.84 -3.90 -3.26
N ASN A 64 -18.48 -4.14 -4.51
CA ASN A 64 -18.74 -3.24 -5.63
C ASN A 64 -18.06 -1.87 -5.49
N SER A 65 -16.89 -1.84 -4.87
CA SER A 65 -16.16 -0.60 -4.61
C SER A 65 -14.83 -0.57 -5.34
N THR A 66 -14.35 0.63 -5.61
CA THR A 66 -13.03 0.85 -6.18
C THR A 66 -12.20 1.66 -5.19
N VAL A 67 -11.02 1.14 -4.85
CA VAL A 67 -10.08 1.82 -3.98
C VAL A 67 -9.02 2.48 -4.84
N VAL A 68 -8.83 3.76 -4.66
CA VAL A 68 -7.82 4.52 -5.41
C VAL A 68 -6.95 5.29 -4.43
N MET A 69 -5.76 5.60 -4.89
CA MET A 69 -4.79 6.37 -4.15
C MET A 69 -4.84 7.81 -4.63
N ASP A 70 -4.63 8.75 -3.73
CA ASP A 70 -4.52 10.16 -4.14
C ASP A 70 -3.32 10.34 -5.07
N LYS A 71 -3.43 11.32 -5.96
CA LYS A 71 -2.31 11.64 -6.84
C LYS A 71 -1.10 12.06 -6.03
N PRO A 72 0.11 11.70 -6.47
CA PRO A 72 1.31 12.20 -5.82
C PRO A 72 1.32 13.72 -5.78
N ARG A 73 1.78 14.25 -4.68
CA ARG A 73 1.93 15.70 -4.53
C ARG A 73 3.25 16.11 -5.14
N ILE A 74 3.21 17.07 -6.06
CA ILE A 74 4.40 17.55 -6.77
C ILE A 74 4.82 18.86 -6.14
N ILE A 75 6.06 18.92 -5.66
CA ILE A 75 6.62 20.13 -5.07
C ILE A 75 7.70 20.62 -6.03
N THR A 76 7.49 21.81 -6.58
CA THR A 76 8.43 22.42 -7.51
C THR A 76 9.20 23.51 -6.77
N TYR A 77 10.51 23.49 -6.92
CA TYR A 77 11.39 24.47 -6.31
C TYR A 77 11.91 25.44 -7.36
N ASP A 78 12.23 26.69 -6.96
CA ASP A 78 12.78 27.69 -7.85
C ASP A 78 14.20 27.35 -8.30
N GLU A 79 14.92 26.58 -7.52
CA GLU A 79 16.30 26.20 -7.81
C GLU A 79 16.43 24.67 -7.82
N PRO A 80 17.39 24.14 -8.58
CA PRO A 80 17.61 22.71 -8.58
C PRO A 80 17.98 22.17 -7.22
N ARG A 81 17.43 20.97 -6.90
CA ARG A 81 17.78 20.25 -5.68
C ARG A 81 19.00 19.37 -5.95
N ASP A 82 19.85 19.24 -4.96
CA ASP A 82 21.00 18.35 -5.06
C ASP A 82 20.57 16.91 -4.74
N ASN A 83 20.55 16.08 -5.77
CA ASN A 83 20.21 14.66 -5.63
C ASN A 83 21.46 13.77 -5.66
N THR A 84 22.63 14.37 -5.47
CA THR A 84 23.88 13.62 -5.47
C THR A 84 23.88 12.62 -4.31
N PHE A 85 24.32 11.39 -4.62
CA PHE A 85 24.43 10.36 -3.61
C PHE A 85 25.53 10.72 -2.61
N VAL A 86 25.20 10.67 -1.31
CA VAL A 86 26.15 10.96 -0.23
C VAL A 86 26.56 9.64 0.42
N GLU A 87 27.88 9.40 0.51
CA GLU A 87 28.39 8.25 1.23
C GLU A 87 28.07 8.36 2.72
N TRP A 88 27.81 7.19 3.33
CA TRP A 88 27.34 7.14 4.70
C TRP A 88 28.23 7.89 5.69
N ASP A 89 29.56 7.74 5.57
CA ASP A 89 30.49 8.38 6.49
C ASP A 89 30.41 9.90 6.40
N LYS A 90 30.29 10.42 5.18
CA LYS A 90 30.14 11.86 4.97
C LYS A 90 28.81 12.37 5.51
N TYR A 91 27.76 11.57 5.32
CA TYR A 91 26.44 11.91 5.83
C TYR A 91 26.41 11.97 7.34
N LYS A 92 27.04 11.02 8.01
CA LYS A 92 27.17 11.03 9.46
C LYS A 92 27.88 12.29 9.97
N ALA A 93 28.94 12.70 9.30
CA ALA A 93 29.67 13.91 9.67
C ALA A 93 28.79 15.14 9.56
N SER A 94 27.93 15.21 8.56
CA SER A 94 27.05 16.37 8.34
C SER A 94 25.90 16.45 9.33
N LEU A 95 25.60 15.39 10.05
CA LEU A 95 24.54 15.37 11.04
C LEU A 95 24.94 15.96 12.41
N LYS A 96 26.20 16.22 12.60
CA LYS A 96 26.72 16.74 13.88
C LYS A 96 26.60 18.24 13.99
#